data_6952353a8d06bd5cff6cce18f8a952a3
#
_entry.id   6952353a8d06bd5cff6cce18f8a952a3
#
_cell.length_a   1.000
_cell.length_b   1.000
_cell.length_c   1.000
_cell.angle_alpha   90.00
_cell.angle_beta   90.00
_cell.angle_gamma   90.00
#
_symmetry.space_group_name_H-M   'P 1'
#
loop_
_entity.id
_entity.type
_entity.pdbx_description
1 polymer ?
#
loop_
_entity_poly.entity_id
_entity_poly.type
_entity_poly.pdbx_seq_one_letter_code
_entity_poly.pdbx_strand_id
1 'polypeptide(L)'
;MASLSRRDLLRGAGAALGAVALDQSTSASAEQLANEYGFAPGLIYLNTGSLGPTPRSTLDAVMKAWTELETNPVAMSYGAGAVHALADKTRGAIAGIIGCTADEILLTRSTTNAMTTAGLGIDLDRGDRVLTTDVEHEGGSAVWKHLEKRRGVIIDRVSIPSEDHDVKGIVGRFAAAIRKETKVISVSHVITSTGLRMPVREIVALAKAKNILTIVDGAQAVGNIEVDVKAIGCDAYAAPGHKWLLAPKGTGFLYINKDSATKIQPVEWTDGKAYVLGSAGMGSLPLIVGLGAAIEAAQKRGIVATEARNLALRNLAYEGLKKIAKAQVVSAPPGPLATALVAFKLPDAIDSSAFRNTMRQKYNLMLKQTEKRWGNGMRISPHVFNTEADIDAALKAIAAELA
;
A
#
# COMPACT_ATOMS: atom_id res chain seq x y z
N MET A 1 35.58 -2.49 29.29
CA MET A 1 35.14 -1.70 28.12
C MET A 1 33.66 -1.98 27.91
N ALA A 2 32.79 -1.06 28.33
CA ALA A 2 31.36 -1.24 28.27
C ALA A 2 30.83 -0.88 26.85
N SER A 3 30.09 -1.76 26.25
CA SER A 3 29.45 -1.55 24.95
C SER A 3 28.25 -0.61 25.11
N LEU A 4 28.30 0.52 24.46
CA LEU A 4 27.19 1.46 24.36
C LEU A 4 26.05 0.82 23.56
N SER A 5 24.84 0.84 24.11
CA SER A 5 23.64 0.30 23.47
C SER A 5 23.09 1.28 22.40
N ARG A 6 22.41 0.75 21.37
CA ARG A 6 21.72 1.56 20.34
C ARG A 6 20.75 2.61 20.89
N ARG A 7 20.33 2.50 22.14
CA ARG A 7 19.45 3.46 22.83
C ARG A 7 20.17 4.75 23.27
N ASP A 8 21.47 4.70 23.50
CA ASP A 8 22.24 5.85 23.98
C ASP A 8 22.62 6.81 22.85
N LEU A 9 22.62 6.35 21.61
CA LEU A 9 22.84 7.17 20.40
C LEU A 9 21.64 8.08 20.03
N LEU A 10 20.45 7.80 20.53
CA LEU A 10 19.23 8.57 20.20
C LEU A 10 18.89 9.67 21.17
N ARG A 11 19.64 9.85 22.28
CA ARG A 11 19.40 10.89 23.29
C ARG A 11 20.25 12.15 23.14
N GLY A 12 21.13 12.22 22.15
CA GLY A 12 22.11 13.32 21.98
C GLY A 12 21.85 14.30 20.82
N ALA A 13 20.70 14.25 20.11
CA ALA A 13 20.44 15.14 18.97
C ALA A 13 19.26 16.09 19.25
N GLY A 14 19.45 16.99 20.21
CA GLY A 14 18.71 18.23 20.30
C GLY A 14 19.37 19.28 19.39
N ALA A 15 18.56 19.87 18.49
CA ALA A 15 18.77 21.13 17.79
C ALA A 15 20.09 21.32 17.04
N ALA A 16 20.16 20.83 15.80
CA ALA A 16 20.89 21.49 14.73
C ALA A 16 20.14 21.23 13.42
N LEU A 17 19.50 22.25 12.87
CA LEU A 17 19.09 22.32 11.46
C LEU A 17 20.36 22.36 10.60
N GLY A 18 21.00 21.21 10.41
CA GLY A 18 22.05 20.98 9.46
C GLY A 18 21.43 20.48 8.17
N ALA A 19 21.53 21.22 7.08
CA ALA A 19 21.31 20.73 5.74
C ALA A 19 22.16 19.47 5.56
N VAL A 20 21.53 18.29 5.57
CA VAL A 20 22.16 17.06 5.13
C VAL A 20 22.38 17.25 3.63
N ALA A 21 23.60 17.53 3.23
CA ALA A 21 24.04 17.42 1.85
C ALA A 21 23.84 15.94 1.48
N LEU A 22 22.78 15.67 0.72
CA LEU A 22 22.58 14.36 0.09
C LEU A 22 23.77 14.15 -0.83
N ASP A 23 24.53 13.10 -0.52
CA ASP A 23 25.62 12.62 -1.36
C ASP A 23 25.11 12.41 -2.78
N GLN A 24 25.57 13.27 -3.72
CA GLN A 24 25.09 13.34 -5.11
C GLN A 24 25.58 12.16 -5.97
N SER A 25 26.25 11.19 -5.40
CA SER A 25 26.99 10.18 -6.17
C SER A 25 26.19 8.99 -6.67
N THR A 26 24.88 8.83 -6.35
CA THR A 26 24.07 7.68 -6.81
C THR A 26 22.59 7.93 -7.09
N SER A 27 22.09 9.15 -6.99
CA SER A 27 20.69 9.43 -7.36
C SER A 27 20.61 9.70 -8.87
N ALA A 28 19.89 8.82 -9.61
CA ALA A 28 19.51 9.11 -11.00
C ALA A 28 18.84 10.49 -11.05
N SER A 29 19.20 11.33 -12.04
CA SER A 29 18.55 12.62 -12.20
C SER A 29 17.05 12.45 -12.43
N ALA A 30 16.23 13.46 -12.09
CA ALA A 30 14.78 13.40 -12.31
C ALA A 30 14.45 13.08 -13.79
N GLU A 31 15.28 13.52 -14.72
CA GLU A 31 15.17 13.23 -16.15
C GLU A 31 15.46 11.76 -16.47
N GLN A 32 16.48 11.17 -15.85
CA GLN A 32 16.77 9.74 -15.99
C GLN A 32 15.64 8.88 -15.42
N LEU A 33 15.06 9.28 -14.27
CA LEU A 33 13.89 8.62 -13.69
C LEU A 33 12.66 8.79 -14.59
N ALA A 34 12.43 9.96 -15.18
CA ALA A 34 11.31 10.17 -16.10
C ALA A 34 11.42 9.29 -17.35
N ASN A 35 12.63 9.07 -17.88
CA ASN A 35 12.88 8.21 -19.03
C ASN A 35 12.68 6.72 -18.74
N GLU A 36 12.76 6.30 -17.49
CA GLU A 36 12.48 4.92 -17.06
C GLU A 36 10.97 4.59 -17.14
N TYR A 37 10.10 5.62 -17.18
CA TYR A 37 8.65 5.44 -17.25
C TYR A 37 8.12 5.91 -18.61
N GLY A 38 7.30 5.08 -19.26
CA GLY A 38 6.73 5.37 -20.59
C GLY A 38 5.52 6.32 -20.54
N PHE A 39 5.63 7.45 -19.83
CA PHE A 39 4.57 8.45 -19.81
C PHE A 39 4.37 9.13 -21.17
N ALA A 40 3.12 9.51 -21.47
CA ALA A 40 2.84 10.38 -22.59
C ALA A 40 3.52 11.76 -22.40
N PRO A 41 3.95 12.42 -23.47
CA PRO A 41 4.59 13.74 -23.38
C PRO A 41 3.74 14.75 -22.59
N GLY A 42 4.36 15.46 -21.65
CA GLY A 42 3.72 16.49 -20.83
C GLY A 42 2.73 15.99 -19.78
N LEU A 43 2.61 14.67 -19.56
CA LEU A 43 1.74 14.12 -18.54
C LEU A 43 2.34 14.33 -17.14
N ILE A 44 1.62 15.03 -16.29
CA ILE A 44 1.91 15.13 -14.86
C ILE A 44 1.10 14.04 -14.12
N TYR A 45 1.79 12.97 -13.70
CA TYR A 45 1.14 11.81 -13.10
C TYR A 45 1.28 11.82 -11.57
N LEU A 46 0.25 12.22 -10.84
CA LEU A 46 0.20 12.31 -9.39
C LEU A 46 -0.85 11.34 -8.79
N ASN A 47 -0.93 10.13 -9.36
CA ASN A 47 -1.95 9.15 -8.98
C ASN A 47 -1.39 7.73 -8.72
N THR A 48 -0.18 7.62 -8.21
CA THR A 48 0.49 6.35 -7.88
C THR A 48 -0.35 5.49 -6.93
N GLY A 49 -1.04 6.11 -5.96
CA GLY A 49 -1.92 5.39 -5.03
C GLY A 49 -3.13 4.68 -5.69
N SER A 50 -3.42 4.94 -6.98
CA SER A 50 -4.39 4.15 -7.76
C SER A 50 -3.69 3.05 -8.56
N LEU A 51 -2.72 3.43 -9.41
CA LEU A 51 -1.87 2.54 -10.20
C LEU A 51 -0.50 3.17 -10.34
N GLY A 52 0.56 2.45 -9.98
CA GLY A 52 1.93 2.87 -10.26
C GLY A 52 2.30 2.60 -11.72
N PRO A 53 3.09 3.44 -12.38
CA PRO A 53 3.66 3.14 -13.68
C PRO A 53 4.70 2.02 -13.52
N THR A 54 4.70 1.06 -14.42
CA THR A 54 5.71 -0.01 -14.41
C THR A 54 6.95 0.50 -15.14
N PRO A 55 8.16 0.48 -14.53
CA PRO A 55 9.40 0.89 -15.18
C PRO A 55 9.70 0.05 -16.44
N ARG A 56 10.38 0.62 -17.41
CA ARG A 56 10.79 -0.08 -18.66
C ARG A 56 11.63 -1.30 -18.34
N SER A 57 12.62 -1.20 -17.48
CA SER A 57 13.45 -2.32 -17.04
C SER A 57 12.63 -3.49 -16.48
N THR A 58 11.56 -3.20 -15.74
CA THR A 58 10.62 -4.22 -15.25
C THR A 58 9.77 -4.79 -16.38
N LEU A 59 9.30 -3.98 -17.33
CA LEU A 59 8.57 -4.46 -18.51
C LEU A 59 9.45 -5.35 -19.38
N ASP A 60 10.72 -4.99 -19.58
CA ASP A 60 11.69 -5.79 -20.32
C ASP A 60 11.90 -7.17 -19.67
N ALA A 61 11.97 -7.22 -18.32
CA ALA A 61 12.04 -8.50 -17.60
C ALA A 61 10.79 -9.36 -17.81
N VAL A 62 9.59 -8.76 -17.84
CA VAL A 62 8.33 -9.45 -18.15
C VAL A 62 8.35 -9.99 -19.58
N MET A 63 8.73 -9.17 -20.56
CA MET A 63 8.76 -9.55 -21.96
C MET A 63 9.80 -10.65 -22.24
N LYS A 64 10.97 -10.55 -21.61
CA LYS A 64 11.99 -11.58 -21.67
C LYS A 64 11.46 -12.91 -21.13
N ALA A 65 10.87 -12.91 -19.95
CA ALA A 65 10.31 -14.11 -19.34
C ALA A 65 9.17 -14.70 -20.19
N TRP A 66 8.38 -13.83 -20.85
CA TRP A 66 7.34 -14.28 -21.77
C TRP A 66 7.93 -14.99 -23.00
N THR A 67 8.91 -14.37 -23.63
CA THR A 67 9.61 -14.94 -24.79
C THR A 67 10.27 -16.27 -24.45
N GLU A 68 10.94 -16.37 -23.30
CA GLU A 68 11.55 -17.61 -22.82
C GLU A 68 10.49 -18.71 -22.59
N LEU A 69 9.35 -18.36 -22.01
CA LEU A 69 8.23 -19.28 -21.79
C LEU A 69 7.72 -19.86 -23.11
N GLU A 70 7.54 -19.03 -24.14
CA GLU A 70 7.03 -19.48 -25.44
C GLU A 70 8.06 -20.28 -26.24
N THR A 71 9.36 -20.19 -25.91
CA THR A 71 10.39 -21.03 -26.56
C THR A 71 10.21 -22.50 -26.22
N ASN A 72 9.86 -22.81 -24.98
CA ASN A 72 9.47 -24.16 -24.54
C ASN A 72 8.56 -24.07 -23.32
N PRO A 73 7.23 -23.94 -23.50
CA PRO A 73 6.29 -23.71 -22.42
C PRO A 73 6.34 -24.73 -21.28
N VAL A 74 6.56 -26.01 -21.62
CA VAL A 74 6.63 -27.08 -20.63
C VAL A 74 7.92 -27.01 -19.81
N ALA A 75 9.05 -26.73 -20.45
CA ALA A 75 10.34 -26.67 -19.74
C ALA A 75 10.39 -25.56 -18.71
N MET A 76 9.89 -24.36 -19.01
CA MET A 76 9.86 -23.26 -18.07
C MET A 76 8.82 -23.47 -16.95
N SER A 77 7.65 -24.02 -17.29
CA SER A 77 6.54 -24.15 -16.36
C SER A 77 6.65 -25.36 -15.43
N TYR A 78 7.12 -26.51 -15.96
CA TYR A 78 7.10 -27.78 -15.24
C TYR A 78 8.46 -28.45 -15.17
N GLY A 79 9.45 -27.97 -15.91
CA GLY A 79 10.78 -28.56 -15.96
C GLY A 79 11.60 -28.27 -14.71
N ALA A 80 12.18 -29.31 -14.10
CA ALA A 80 13.19 -29.25 -13.03
C ALA A 80 12.92 -28.25 -11.90
N GLY A 81 11.66 -27.97 -11.57
CA GLY A 81 11.29 -27.04 -10.51
C GLY A 81 11.43 -25.55 -10.89
N ALA A 82 11.59 -25.22 -12.18
CA ALA A 82 11.81 -23.83 -12.64
C ALA A 82 10.74 -22.85 -12.15
N VAL A 83 9.47 -23.23 -12.21
CA VAL A 83 8.35 -22.41 -11.67
C VAL A 83 8.51 -22.18 -10.17
N HIS A 84 8.83 -23.22 -9.43
CA HIS A 84 9.04 -23.12 -7.98
C HIS A 84 10.21 -22.18 -7.67
N ALA A 85 11.34 -22.33 -8.35
CA ALA A 85 12.51 -21.49 -8.14
C ALA A 85 12.24 -19.99 -8.42
N LEU A 86 11.52 -19.69 -9.51
CA LEU A 86 11.15 -18.31 -9.86
C LEU A 86 10.14 -17.71 -8.88
N ALA A 87 9.14 -18.48 -8.46
CA ALA A 87 8.17 -18.06 -7.47
C ALA A 87 8.85 -17.86 -6.09
N ASP A 88 9.73 -18.75 -5.69
CA ASP A 88 10.47 -18.67 -4.43
C ASP A 88 11.44 -17.49 -4.41
N LYS A 89 12.10 -17.18 -5.53
CA LYS A 89 12.91 -15.96 -5.66
C LYS A 89 12.05 -14.71 -5.42
N THR A 90 10.89 -14.62 -6.04
CA THR A 90 9.98 -13.48 -5.87
C THR A 90 9.41 -13.44 -4.46
N ARG A 91 9.04 -14.57 -3.86
CA ARG A 91 8.59 -14.66 -2.46
C ARG A 91 9.68 -14.21 -1.49
N GLY A 92 10.93 -14.62 -1.74
CA GLY A 92 12.10 -14.17 -0.96
C GLY A 92 12.32 -12.66 -1.05
N ALA A 93 12.17 -12.07 -2.23
CA ALA A 93 12.25 -10.62 -2.42
C ALA A 93 11.14 -9.87 -1.65
N ILE A 94 9.89 -10.37 -1.71
CA ILE A 94 8.77 -9.82 -0.91
C ILE A 94 9.09 -9.93 0.58
N ALA A 95 9.50 -11.12 1.04
CA ALA A 95 9.82 -11.38 2.43
C ALA A 95 10.89 -10.41 2.96
N GLY A 96 11.89 -10.11 2.14
CA GLY A 96 12.97 -9.17 2.48
C GLY A 96 12.51 -7.72 2.64
N ILE A 97 11.44 -7.29 1.97
CA ILE A 97 10.95 -5.89 2.08
C ILE A 97 9.89 -5.70 3.16
N ILE A 98 9.28 -6.78 3.69
CA ILE A 98 8.26 -6.69 4.73
C ILE A 98 8.66 -7.39 6.04
N GLY A 99 9.90 -7.92 6.15
CA GLY A 99 10.44 -8.49 7.39
C GLY A 99 9.88 -9.86 7.77
N CYS A 100 9.72 -10.80 6.81
CA CYS A 100 9.24 -12.16 7.09
C CYS A 100 10.07 -13.23 6.35
N THR A 101 9.56 -14.45 6.25
CA THR A 101 10.17 -15.54 5.50
C THR A 101 9.35 -15.89 4.24
N ALA A 102 10.00 -16.43 3.22
CA ALA A 102 9.37 -16.71 1.92
C ALA A 102 8.19 -17.71 2.02
N ASP A 103 8.24 -18.63 2.96
CA ASP A 103 7.19 -19.61 3.21
C ASP A 103 5.93 -19.02 3.87
N GLU A 104 5.99 -17.78 4.36
CA GLU A 104 4.83 -17.02 4.84
C GLU A 104 4.14 -16.19 3.74
N ILE A 105 4.63 -16.26 2.48
CA ILE A 105 4.14 -15.45 1.37
C ILE A 105 3.38 -16.32 0.36
N LEU A 106 2.13 -15.98 0.11
CA LEU A 106 1.32 -16.44 -1.01
C LEU A 106 1.27 -15.36 -2.09
N LEU A 107 1.65 -15.69 -3.32
CA LEU A 107 1.53 -14.79 -4.46
C LEU A 107 0.08 -14.66 -4.88
N THR A 108 -0.37 -13.44 -5.10
CA THR A 108 -1.75 -13.12 -5.50
C THR A 108 -1.78 -12.13 -6.66
N ARG A 109 -2.97 -11.86 -7.19
CA ARG A 109 -3.16 -10.93 -8.32
C ARG A 109 -3.40 -9.48 -7.89
N SER A 110 -3.76 -9.26 -6.64
CA SER A 110 -4.09 -7.94 -6.09
C SER A 110 -4.33 -8.03 -4.59
N THR A 111 -4.37 -6.89 -3.89
CA THR A 111 -4.84 -6.84 -2.49
C THR A 111 -6.25 -7.40 -2.34
N THR A 112 -7.18 -7.10 -3.24
CA THR A 112 -8.55 -7.64 -3.19
C THR A 112 -8.57 -9.16 -3.22
N ASN A 113 -7.75 -9.78 -4.08
CA ASN A 113 -7.59 -11.23 -4.11
C ASN A 113 -6.99 -11.72 -2.79
N ALA A 114 -5.92 -11.09 -2.29
CA ALA A 114 -5.27 -11.47 -1.04
C ALA A 114 -6.21 -11.36 0.17
N MET A 115 -6.96 -10.25 0.31
CA MET A 115 -7.95 -10.05 1.37
C MET A 115 -9.09 -11.07 1.30
N THR A 116 -9.54 -11.40 0.09
CA THR A 116 -10.58 -12.41 -0.13
C THR A 116 -10.08 -13.80 0.25
N THR A 117 -8.87 -14.15 -0.18
CA THR A 117 -8.20 -15.42 0.14
C THR A 117 -8.05 -15.58 1.66
N ALA A 118 -7.52 -14.56 2.35
CA ALA A 118 -7.38 -14.60 3.80
C ALA A 118 -8.73 -14.68 4.52
N GLY A 119 -9.69 -13.83 4.17
CA GLY A 119 -10.98 -13.77 4.84
C GLY A 119 -11.84 -15.03 4.66
N LEU A 120 -11.81 -15.66 3.47
CA LEU A 120 -12.49 -16.93 3.23
C LEU A 120 -11.78 -18.12 3.90
N GLY A 121 -10.49 -17.97 4.21
CA GLY A 121 -9.71 -18.98 4.95
C GLY A 121 -9.98 -18.99 6.46
N ILE A 122 -10.76 -18.06 7.00
CA ILE A 122 -11.15 -18.03 8.41
C ILE A 122 -12.52 -18.68 8.54
N ASP A 123 -12.63 -19.61 9.48
CA ASP A 123 -13.91 -20.24 9.82
C ASP A 123 -14.72 -19.29 10.71
N LEU A 124 -15.71 -18.64 10.11
CA LEU A 124 -16.61 -17.70 10.78
C LEU A 124 -18.05 -18.19 10.67
N ASP A 125 -18.72 -18.25 11.79
CA ASP A 125 -20.12 -18.68 11.93
C ASP A 125 -21.09 -17.50 11.97
N ARG A 126 -22.37 -17.82 11.88
CA ARG A 126 -23.45 -16.86 12.07
C ARG A 126 -23.35 -16.19 13.46
N GLY A 127 -23.31 -14.87 13.45
CA GLY A 127 -23.22 -14.08 14.68
C GLY A 127 -21.79 -13.71 15.08
N ASP A 128 -20.76 -14.35 14.51
CA ASP A 128 -19.38 -13.88 14.65
C ASP A 128 -19.23 -12.49 14.05
N ARG A 129 -18.32 -11.68 14.63
CA ARG A 129 -18.18 -10.28 14.27
C ARG A 129 -16.82 -10.00 13.67
N VAL A 130 -16.82 -9.18 12.64
CA VAL A 130 -15.64 -8.57 12.05
C VAL A 130 -15.68 -7.08 12.35
N LEU A 131 -14.67 -6.58 13.07
CA LEU A 131 -14.50 -5.16 13.34
C LEU A 131 -13.60 -4.54 12.28
N THR A 132 -14.07 -3.47 11.64
CA THR A 132 -13.35 -2.75 10.59
C THR A 132 -13.58 -1.25 10.72
N THR A 133 -13.22 -0.45 9.72
CA THR A 133 -13.50 1.00 9.72
C THR A 133 -14.54 1.40 8.67
N ASP A 134 -15.07 2.61 8.78
CA ASP A 134 -15.95 3.22 7.77
C ASP A 134 -15.18 3.78 6.56
N VAL A 135 -13.84 3.78 6.62
CA VAL A 135 -12.95 4.34 5.59
C VAL A 135 -12.20 3.28 4.75
N GLU A 136 -12.55 2.00 4.92
CA GLU A 136 -11.92 0.92 4.16
C GLU A 136 -12.23 1.01 2.65
N HIS A 137 -11.24 0.64 1.83
CA HIS A 137 -11.45 0.49 0.39
C HIS A 137 -12.36 -0.71 0.09
N GLU A 138 -13.20 -0.58 -0.95
CA GLU A 138 -14.14 -1.64 -1.31
C GLU A 138 -13.47 -2.99 -1.56
N GLY A 139 -12.30 -2.99 -2.21
CA GLY A 139 -11.51 -4.21 -2.45
C GLY A 139 -11.07 -4.94 -1.19
N GLY A 140 -10.78 -4.21 -0.10
CA GLY A 140 -10.42 -4.79 1.20
C GLY A 140 -11.64 -5.29 1.99
N SER A 141 -12.79 -4.65 1.81
CA SER A 141 -14.03 -4.98 2.54
C SER A 141 -14.97 -5.94 1.82
N ALA A 142 -14.72 -6.28 0.55
CA ALA A 142 -15.61 -7.12 -0.27
C ALA A 142 -15.86 -8.50 0.35
N VAL A 143 -14.83 -9.14 0.90
CA VAL A 143 -14.94 -10.47 1.52
C VAL A 143 -15.86 -10.42 2.75
N TRP A 144 -15.78 -9.38 3.55
CA TRP A 144 -16.61 -9.23 4.76
C TRP A 144 -18.09 -9.04 4.39
N LYS A 145 -18.40 -8.19 3.40
CA LYS A 145 -19.76 -8.04 2.85
C LYS A 145 -20.29 -9.37 2.29
N HIS A 146 -19.42 -10.19 1.67
CA HIS A 146 -19.79 -11.51 1.18
C HIS A 146 -20.15 -12.45 2.35
N LEU A 147 -19.32 -12.51 3.39
CA LEU A 147 -19.55 -13.35 4.57
C LEU A 147 -20.78 -12.89 5.37
N GLU A 148 -21.01 -11.58 5.49
CA GLU A 148 -22.25 -11.03 6.08
C GLU A 148 -23.47 -11.57 5.35
N LYS A 149 -23.49 -11.48 4.02
CA LYS A 149 -24.63 -11.95 3.19
C LYS A 149 -24.79 -13.47 3.18
N ARG A 150 -23.69 -14.21 3.15
CA ARG A 150 -23.71 -15.68 2.91
C ARG A 150 -23.72 -16.50 4.17
N ARG A 151 -23.08 -16.04 5.25
CA ARG A 151 -22.94 -16.78 6.51
C ARG A 151 -23.62 -16.10 7.70
N GLY A 152 -24.04 -14.84 7.56
CA GLY A 152 -24.65 -14.08 8.66
C GLY A 152 -23.62 -13.56 9.67
N VAL A 153 -22.38 -13.37 9.23
CA VAL A 153 -21.36 -12.63 9.96
C VAL A 153 -21.80 -11.18 10.13
N ILE A 154 -21.49 -10.55 11.26
CA ILE A 154 -21.84 -9.17 11.57
C ILE A 154 -20.63 -8.27 11.37
N ILE A 155 -20.79 -7.16 10.65
CA ILE A 155 -19.70 -6.18 10.42
C ILE A 155 -19.92 -4.95 11.30
N ASP A 156 -19.05 -4.79 12.29
CA ASP A 156 -18.94 -3.56 13.09
C ASP A 156 -17.97 -2.59 12.45
N ARG A 157 -18.27 -1.29 12.51
CA ARG A 157 -17.43 -0.24 11.92
C ARG A 157 -17.05 0.82 12.94
N VAL A 158 -15.75 1.06 13.04
CA VAL A 158 -15.18 2.20 13.78
C VAL A 158 -15.15 3.40 12.84
N SER A 159 -15.69 4.52 13.28
CA SER A 159 -15.59 5.76 12.51
C SER A 159 -14.21 6.39 12.68
N ILE A 160 -13.60 6.76 11.55
CA ILE A 160 -12.32 7.46 11.49
C ILE A 160 -12.55 8.80 10.77
N PRO A 161 -12.89 9.88 11.50
CA PRO A 161 -13.01 11.20 10.91
C PRO A 161 -11.73 11.63 10.19
N SER A 162 -11.87 12.35 9.09
CA SER A 162 -10.71 12.75 8.26
C SER A 162 -9.72 13.65 9.00
N GLU A 163 -10.21 14.39 10.00
CA GLU A 163 -9.42 15.30 10.84
C GLU A 163 -8.82 14.62 12.08
N ASP A 164 -9.10 13.32 12.28
CA ASP A 164 -8.59 12.59 13.43
C ASP A 164 -7.17 12.07 13.21
N HIS A 165 -6.24 12.69 13.89
CA HIS A 165 -4.83 12.37 13.86
C HIS A 165 -4.31 11.98 15.27
N ASP A 166 -5.21 11.58 16.17
CA ASP A 166 -4.86 11.14 17.52
C ASP A 166 -4.78 9.59 17.58
N VAL A 167 -3.56 9.08 17.71
CA VAL A 167 -3.29 7.64 17.84
C VAL A 167 -4.06 7.00 18.99
N LYS A 168 -4.07 7.66 20.17
CA LYS A 168 -4.75 7.13 21.36
C LYS A 168 -6.27 7.11 21.19
N GLY A 169 -6.83 8.16 20.59
CA GLY A 169 -8.25 8.25 20.26
C GLY A 169 -8.66 7.17 19.26
N ILE A 170 -7.88 6.97 18.20
CA ILE A 170 -8.14 5.91 17.21
C ILE A 170 -8.14 4.53 17.88
N VAL A 171 -7.09 4.17 18.63
CA VAL A 171 -7.00 2.88 19.33
C VAL A 171 -8.11 2.74 20.37
N GLY A 172 -8.45 3.80 21.09
CA GLY A 172 -9.56 3.84 22.07
C GLY A 172 -10.92 3.51 21.42
N ARG A 173 -11.17 4.00 20.20
CA ARG A 173 -12.39 3.65 19.46
C ARG A 173 -12.46 2.17 19.09
N PHE A 174 -11.33 1.57 18.67
CA PHE A 174 -11.28 0.11 18.46
C PHE A 174 -11.54 -0.64 19.75
N ALA A 175 -10.91 -0.23 20.87
CA ALA A 175 -11.11 -0.88 22.17
C ALA A 175 -12.58 -0.84 22.62
N ALA A 176 -13.27 0.28 22.43
CA ALA A 176 -14.68 0.45 22.77
C ALA A 176 -15.63 -0.33 21.83
N ALA A 177 -15.23 -0.59 20.59
CA ALA A 177 -16.04 -1.30 19.60
C ALA A 177 -15.91 -2.82 19.66
N ILE A 178 -14.86 -3.36 20.31
CA ILE A 178 -14.67 -4.82 20.46
C ILE A 178 -15.79 -5.39 21.32
N ARG A 179 -16.42 -6.47 20.85
CA ARG A 179 -17.44 -7.24 21.54
C ARG A 179 -16.95 -8.66 21.80
N LYS A 180 -17.68 -9.43 22.62
CA LYS A 180 -17.35 -10.82 22.96
C LYS A 180 -17.26 -11.72 21.71
N GLU A 181 -18.11 -11.45 20.72
CA GLU A 181 -18.21 -12.20 19.47
C GLU A 181 -17.25 -11.69 18.39
N THR A 182 -16.42 -10.66 18.66
CA THR A 182 -15.43 -10.15 17.69
C THR A 182 -14.34 -11.21 17.50
N LYS A 183 -14.22 -11.73 16.27
CA LYS A 183 -13.25 -12.75 15.87
C LYS A 183 -12.12 -12.19 15.03
N VAL A 184 -12.40 -11.13 14.27
CA VAL A 184 -11.44 -10.54 13.33
C VAL A 184 -11.47 -9.02 13.46
N ILE A 185 -10.28 -8.39 13.43
CA ILE A 185 -10.11 -6.98 13.13
C ILE A 185 -9.47 -6.87 11.75
N SER A 186 -10.14 -6.19 10.82
CA SER A 186 -9.65 -5.93 9.46
C SER A 186 -9.47 -4.43 9.27
N VAL A 187 -8.24 -3.97 8.99
CA VAL A 187 -7.92 -2.54 8.97
C VAL A 187 -6.87 -2.21 7.91
N SER A 188 -7.04 -1.07 7.22
CA SER A 188 -6.01 -0.53 6.32
C SER A 188 -4.80 -0.01 7.12
N HIS A 189 -3.57 -0.30 6.64
CA HIS A 189 -2.35 0.29 7.19
C HIS A 189 -2.23 1.78 6.84
N VAL A 190 -2.68 2.14 5.64
CA VAL A 190 -2.77 3.54 5.19
C VAL A 190 -4.13 3.76 4.56
N ILE A 191 -4.87 4.73 5.08
CA ILE A 191 -6.21 5.08 4.59
C ILE A 191 -6.11 5.66 3.18
N THR A 192 -6.81 5.05 2.23
CA THR A 192 -6.72 5.43 0.82
C THR A 192 -7.29 6.81 0.51
N SER A 193 -8.26 7.31 1.29
CA SER A 193 -8.90 8.61 1.08
C SER A 193 -8.06 9.79 1.59
N THR A 194 -7.39 9.64 2.72
CA THR A 194 -6.68 10.74 3.40
C THR A 194 -5.16 10.56 3.44
N GLY A 195 -4.66 9.34 3.23
CA GLY A 195 -3.25 9.02 3.40
C GLY A 195 -2.82 8.92 4.87
N LEU A 196 -3.74 8.82 5.81
CA LEU A 196 -3.42 8.63 7.22
C LEU A 196 -2.75 7.27 7.44
N ARG A 197 -1.57 7.25 8.04
CA ARG A 197 -0.91 6.05 8.55
C ARG A 197 -1.62 5.62 9.83
N MET A 198 -2.32 4.51 9.77
CA MET A 198 -3.06 3.96 10.91
C MET A 198 -2.11 3.35 11.95
N PRO A 199 -2.44 3.43 13.25
CA PRO A 199 -1.66 2.83 14.34
C PRO A 199 -1.91 1.30 14.39
N VAL A 200 -1.57 0.60 13.30
CA VAL A 200 -1.89 -0.84 13.16
C VAL A 200 -1.18 -1.70 14.19
N ARG A 201 0.01 -1.30 14.63
CA ARG A 201 0.76 -2.02 15.67
C ARG A 201 0.01 -2.02 17.01
N GLU A 202 -0.52 -0.89 17.41
CA GLU A 202 -1.29 -0.71 18.63
C GLU A 202 -2.65 -1.43 18.53
N ILE A 203 -3.31 -1.37 17.37
CA ILE A 203 -4.57 -2.08 17.11
C ILE A 203 -4.34 -3.60 17.14
N VAL A 204 -3.26 -4.09 16.54
CA VAL A 204 -2.87 -5.52 16.57
C VAL A 204 -2.56 -5.96 17.99
N ALA A 205 -1.82 -5.17 18.77
CA ALA A 205 -1.54 -5.48 20.17
C ALA A 205 -2.84 -5.59 21.01
N LEU A 206 -3.80 -4.68 20.78
CA LEU A 206 -5.12 -4.73 21.40
C LEU A 206 -5.90 -5.99 21.01
N ALA A 207 -5.88 -6.39 19.74
CA ALA A 207 -6.53 -7.59 19.24
C ALA A 207 -5.93 -8.87 19.83
N LYS A 208 -4.60 -8.98 19.85
CA LYS A 208 -3.87 -10.12 20.41
C LYS A 208 -4.18 -10.35 21.88
N ALA A 209 -4.27 -9.29 22.68
CA ALA A 209 -4.62 -9.39 24.09
C ALA A 209 -6.03 -10.00 24.33
N LYS A 210 -6.85 -10.11 23.28
CA LYS A 210 -8.22 -10.64 23.30
C LYS A 210 -8.40 -11.87 22.41
N ASN A 211 -7.31 -12.45 21.88
CA ASN A 211 -7.32 -13.59 20.94
C ASN A 211 -8.15 -13.32 19.66
N ILE A 212 -8.14 -12.08 19.17
CA ILE A 212 -8.82 -11.67 17.94
C ILE A 212 -7.79 -11.70 16.80
N LEU A 213 -8.14 -12.31 15.66
CA LEU A 213 -7.31 -12.32 14.46
C LEU A 213 -7.24 -10.92 13.81
N THR A 214 -6.10 -10.62 13.22
CA THR A 214 -5.86 -9.33 12.56
C THR A 214 -5.46 -9.50 11.11
N ILE A 215 -6.21 -8.88 10.20
CA ILE A 215 -5.88 -8.80 8.77
C ILE A 215 -5.64 -7.34 8.41
N VAL A 216 -4.45 -7.04 7.91
CA VAL A 216 -4.06 -5.68 7.55
C VAL A 216 -4.07 -5.52 6.02
N ASP A 217 -4.86 -4.56 5.53
CA ASP A 217 -4.79 -4.11 4.14
C ASP A 217 -3.63 -3.13 3.97
N GLY A 218 -2.55 -3.61 3.35
CA GLY A 218 -1.35 -2.85 3.04
C GLY A 218 -1.33 -2.20 1.67
N ALA A 219 -2.50 -2.07 1.00
CA ALA A 219 -2.58 -1.61 -0.39
C ALA A 219 -1.93 -0.26 -0.66
N GLN A 220 -1.87 0.62 0.32
CA GLN A 220 -1.25 1.95 0.22
C GLN A 220 0.08 2.04 0.99
N ALA A 221 0.55 0.93 1.59
CA ALA A 221 1.71 0.95 2.48
C ALA A 221 2.99 0.45 1.80
N VAL A 222 2.98 -0.78 1.27
CA VAL A 222 4.21 -1.42 0.75
C VAL A 222 4.75 -0.68 -0.46
N GLY A 223 5.99 -0.21 -0.36
CA GLY A 223 6.64 0.65 -1.35
C GLY A 223 6.40 2.16 -1.14
N ASN A 224 5.48 2.54 -0.24
CA ASN A 224 5.20 3.92 0.15
C ASN A 224 5.85 4.26 1.50
N ILE A 225 5.76 3.33 2.45
CA ILE A 225 6.34 3.44 3.79
C ILE A 225 7.11 2.16 4.11
N GLU A 226 7.98 2.24 5.09
CA GLU A 226 8.62 1.05 5.64
C GLU A 226 7.58 0.14 6.32
N VAL A 227 7.63 -1.16 6.01
CA VAL A 227 6.72 -2.17 6.56
C VAL A 227 7.52 -3.32 7.16
N ASP A 228 7.27 -3.64 8.43
CA ASP A 228 7.77 -4.84 9.11
C ASP A 228 6.57 -5.57 9.73
N VAL A 229 6.13 -6.64 9.08
CA VAL A 229 4.95 -7.41 9.52
C VAL A 229 5.19 -8.14 10.83
N LYS A 230 6.44 -8.47 11.16
CA LYS A 230 6.80 -9.08 12.45
C LYS A 230 6.73 -8.06 13.59
N ALA A 231 7.20 -6.83 13.35
CA ALA A 231 7.09 -5.74 14.32
C ALA A 231 5.62 -5.28 14.50
N ILE A 232 4.82 -5.28 13.44
CA ILE A 232 3.36 -5.05 13.51
C ILE A 232 2.70 -6.20 14.28
N GLY A 233 3.12 -7.44 14.01
CA GLY A 233 2.63 -8.63 14.66
C GLY A 233 1.28 -9.13 14.17
N CYS A 234 0.79 -8.69 13.01
CA CYS A 234 -0.50 -9.11 12.45
C CYS A 234 -0.50 -10.59 12.03
N ASP A 235 -1.70 -11.17 11.94
CA ASP A 235 -1.92 -12.54 11.51
C ASP A 235 -1.85 -12.68 9.98
N ALA A 236 -2.36 -11.68 9.24
CA ALA A 236 -2.22 -11.60 7.80
C ALA A 236 -2.02 -10.16 7.33
N TYR A 237 -1.33 -10.01 6.18
CA TYR A 237 -1.05 -8.73 5.55
C TYR A 237 -1.15 -8.85 4.04
N ALA A 238 -2.00 -8.04 3.41
CA ALA A 238 -2.27 -8.08 1.98
C ALA A 238 -1.74 -6.83 1.27
N ALA A 239 -1.04 -6.98 0.14
CA ALA A 239 -0.58 -5.83 -0.63
C ALA A 239 -0.52 -6.11 -2.14
N PRO A 240 -0.66 -5.06 -3.01
CA PRO A 240 -0.51 -5.18 -4.45
C PRO A 240 0.93 -4.88 -4.86
N GLY A 241 1.36 -5.43 -5.99
CA GLY A 241 2.60 -4.99 -6.63
C GLY A 241 2.42 -3.70 -7.44
N HIS A 242 1.24 -3.49 -8.02
CA HIS A 242 0.95 -2.50 -9.04
C HIS A 242 0.67 -1.07 -8.55
N LYS A 243 0.96 -0.74 -7.30
CA LYS A 243 0.86 0.63 -6.77
C LYS A 243 2.26 1.18 -6.47
N TRP A 244 2.63 1.25 -5.23
CA TRP A 244 3.86 1.89 -4.76
C TRP A 244 5.15 1.08 -5.02
N LEU A 245 5.03 -0.24 -5.24
CA LEU A 245 6.15 -1.07 -5.71
C LEU A 245 6.43 -0.90 -7.21
N LEU A 246 5.52 -0.26 -7.96
CA LEU A 246 5.62 -0.03 -9.41
C LEU A 246 5.74 -1.31 -10.23
N ALA A 247 5.24 -2.44 -9.70
CA ALA A 247 5.26 -3.74 -10.36
C ALA A 247 4.16 -3.85 -11.43
N PRO A 248 4.19 -4.89 -12.26
CA PRO A 248 3.17 -5.12 -13.28
C PRO A 248 1.77 -5.22 -12.67
N LYS A 249 0.76 -4.74 -13.41
CA LYS A 249 -0.65 -4.87 -13.04
C LYS A 249 -1.03 -6.36 -13.02
N GLY A 250 -1.87 -6.75 -12.06
CA GLY A 250 -2.22 -8.15 -11.84
C GLY A 250 -1.24 -8.90 -10.92
N THR A 251 -0.44 -8.19 -10.13
CA THR A 251 0.46 -8.74 -9.12
C THR A 251 0.13 -8.26 -7.72
N GLY A 252 0.40 -9.09 -6.73
CA GLY A 252 0.24 -8.82 -5.32
C GLY A 252 0.68 -10.02 -4.47
N PHE A 253 0.51 -9.92 -3.18
CA PHE A 253 0.83 -10.98 -2.25
C PHE A 253 -0.03 -10.93 -0.98
N LEU A 254 -0.07 -12.06 -0.29
CA LEU A 254 -0.63 -12.25 1.03
C LEU A 254 0.46 -12.83 1.93
N TYR A 255 0.76 -12.15 3.02
CA TYR A 255 1.51 -12.69 4.15
C TYR A 255 0.54 -13.35 5.13
N ILE A 256 0.87 -14.55 5.60
CA ILE A 256 0.20 -15.21 6.72
C ILE A 256 1.27 -15.59 7.74
N ASN A 257 1.08 -15.13 8.99
CA ASN A 257 1.96 -15.49 10.09
C ASN A 257 1.89 -17.01 10.35
N LYS A 258 3.03 -17.67 10.50
CA LYS A 258 3.12 -19.12 10.76
C LYS A 258 2.27 -19.57 11.95
N ASP A 259 2.26 -18.77 13.02
CA ASP A 259 1.51 -19.08 14.24
C ASP A 259 -0.02 -18.99 14.04
N SER A 260 -0.45 -18.35 12.97
CA SER A 260 -1.85 -18.17 12.59
C SER A 260 -2.30 -19.09 11.46
N ALA A 261 -1.40 -19.89 10.89
CA ALA A 261 -1.66 -20.76 9.75
C ALA A 261 -2.73 -21.83 10.01
N THR A 262 -2.96 -22.20 11.29
CA THR A 262 -4.06 -23.11 11.68
C THR A 262 -5.41 -22.42 11.79
N LYS A 263 -5.45 -21.09 11.81
CA LYS A 263 -6.66 -20.27 11.95
C LYS A 263 -7.04 -19.55 10.66
N ILE A 264 -6.07 -19.34 9.77
CA ILE A 264 -6.25 -18.73 8.45
C ILE A 264 -5.80 -19.77 7.42
N GLN A 265 -6.76 -20.54 6.91
CA GLN A 265 -6.52 -21.68 6.01
C GLN A 265 -7.19 -21.45 4.64
N PRO A 266 -6.66 -20.57 3.81
CA PRO A 266 -7.17 -20.45 2.46
C PRO A 266 -6.95 -21.75 1.68
N VAL A 267 -7.74 -21.97 0.63
CA VAL A 267 -7.62 -23.15 -0.25
C VAL A 267 -6.19 -23.29 -0.81
N GLU A 268 -5.52 -22.17 -0.98
CA GLU A 268 -4.15 -22.08 -1.49
C GLU A 268 -3.07 -22.40 -0.43
N TRP A 269 -3.46 -22.72 0.77
CA TRP A 269 -2.54 -22.99 1.88
C TRP A 269 -2.63 -24.46 2.27
N THR A 270 -1.60 -25.24 1.94
CA THR A 270 -1.57 -26.67 2.19
C THR A 270 -0.47 -27.03 3.18
N ASP A 271 -0.79 -27.83 4.19
CA ASP A 271 0.15 -28.33 5.22
C ASP A 271 0.95 -27.20 5.92
N GLY A 272 0.30 -26.06 6.18
CA GLY A 272 0.91 -24.92 6.84
C GLY A 272 1.88 -24.14 5.96
N LYS A 273 1.86 -24.35 4.65
CA LYS A 273 2.71 -23.64 3.67
C LYS A 273 1.87 -23.07 2.55
N ALA A 274 2.23 -21.87 2.09
CA ALA A 274 1.63 -21.29 0.91
C ALA A 274 1.86 -22.20 -0.30
N TYR A 275 0.79 -22.54 -1.00
CA TYR A 275 0.91 -23.25 -2.28
C TYR A 275 1.64 -22.37 -3.29
N VAL A 276 2.70 -22.87 -3.90
CA VAL A 276 3.69 -22.09 -4.64
C VAL A 276 3.09 -21.27 -5.78
N LEU A 277 2.07 -21.80 -6.44
CA LEU A 277 1.41 -21.16 -7.58
C LEU A 277 0.08 -20.48 -7.23
N GLY A 278 -0.20 -20.28 -5.94
CA GLY A 278 -1.43 -19.67 -5.52
C GLY A 278 -2.65 -20.43 -6.00
N SER A 279 -2.58 -21.76 -6.04
CA SER A 279 -3.68 -22.68 -6.39
C SER A 279 -4.51 -22.30 -7.62
N ALA A 280 -4.12 -21.28 -8.33
CA ALA A 280 -4.81 -20.81 -9.51
C ALA A 280 -4.38 -21.57 -10.78
N GLY A 281 -3.75 -22.73 -10.60
CA GLY A 281 -3.14 -23.45 -11.70
C GLY A 281 -1.94 -22.66 -12.26
N MET A 282 -1.84 -22.57 -13.58
CA MET A 282 -0.78 -21.82 -14.25
C MET A 282 -1.01 -20.32 -14.13
N GLY A 283 -0.50 -19.70 -13.07
CA GLY A 283 -0.45 -18.24 -12.95
C GLY A 283 0.45 -17.62 -14.04
N SER A 284 0.36 -16.30 -14.22
CA SER A 284 1.24 -15.59 -15.17
C SER A 284 2.67 -15.56 -14.65
N LEU A 285 3.49 -16.54 -15.03
CA LEU A 285 4.90 -16.62 -14.65
C LEU A 285 5.69 -15.34 -15.03
N PRO A 286 5.51 -14.76 -16.22
CA PRO A 286 6.16 -13.49 -16.56
C PRO A 286 5.83 -12.34 -15.60
N LEU A 287 4.59 -12.27 -15.12
CA LEU A 287 4.21 -11.25 -14.12
C LEU A 287 4.85 -11.52 -12.75
N ILE A 288 5.04 -12.78 -12.36
CA ILE A 288 5.76 -13.15 -11.12
C ILE A 288 7.22 -12.69 -11.21
N VAL A 289 7.88 -12.93 -12.35
CA VAL A 289 9.24 -12.44 -12.62
C VAL A 289 9.29 -10.92 -12.57
N GLY A 290 8.33 -10.24 -13.21
CA GLY A 290 8.21 -8.79 -13.19
C GLY A 290 7.98 -8.21 -11.79
N LEU A 291 7.21 -8.89 -10.94
CA LEU A 291 7.05 -8.49 -9.53
C LEU A 291 8.39 -8.58 -8.78
N GLY A 292 9.13 -9.66 -8.96
CA GLY A 292 10.47 -9.82 -8.39
C GLY A 292 11.43 -8.71 -8.84
N ALA A 293 11.48 -8.42 -10.15
CA ALA A 293 12.31 -7.36 -10.72
C ALA A 293 11.95 -5.96 -10.18
N ALA A 294 10.66 -5.67 -10.03
CA ALA A 294 10.20 -4.40 -9.45
C ALA A 294 10.63 -4.25 -7.98
N ILE A 295 10.57 -5.33 -7.21
CA ILE A 295 11.01 -5.33 -5.80
C ILE A 295 12.51 -5.18 -5.70
N GLU A 296 13.30 -5.87 -6.52
CA GLU A 296 14.77 -5.70 -6.58
C GLU A 296 15.13 -4.24 -6.91
N ALA A 297 14.42 -3.61 -7.86
CA ALA A 297 14.59 -2.20 -8.18
C ALA A 297 14.22 -1.27 -7.01
N ALA A 298 13.15 -1.57 -6.27
CA ALA A 298 12.77 -0.83 -5.08
C ALA A 298 13.79 -0.97 -3.95
N GLN A 299 14.32 -2.18 -3.72
CA GLN A 299 15.39 -2.42 -2.75
C GLN A 299 16.67 -1.66 -3.11
N LYS A 300 17.05 -1.66 -4.41
CA LYS A 300 18.22 -0.92 -4.90
C LYS A 300 18.08 0.60 -4.68
N ARG A 301 16.88 1.16 -4.86
CA ARG A 301 16.60 2.56 -4.52
C ARG A 301 16.61 2.84 -3.02
N GLY A 302 16.32 1.83 -2.21
CA GLY A 302 16.10 1.95 -0.79
C GLY A 302 14.66 2.35 -0.44
N ILE A 303 13.97 1.54 0.37
CA ILE A 303 12.58 1.81 0.78
C ILE A 303 12.52 3.09 1.62
N VAL A 304 13.42 3.24 2.59
CA VAL A 304 13.50 4.43 3.46
C VAL A 304 13.78 5.70 2.65
N ALA A 305 14.71 5.65 1.69
CA ALA A 305 15.01 6.79 0.81
C ALA A 305 13.81 7.13 -0.08
N THR A 306 13.10 6.11 -0.58
CA THR A 306 11.86 6.28 -1.35
C THR A 306 10.75 6.94 -0.51
N GLU A 307 10.53 6.48 0.73
CA GLU A 307 9.58 7.10 1.67
C GLU A 307 9.93 8.57 1.92
N ALA A 308 11.19 8.86 2.22
CA ALA A 308 11.65 10.23 2.49
C ALA A 308 11.43 11.15 1.28
N ARG A 309 11.76 10.71 0.06
CA ARG A 309 11.53 11.48 -1.18
C ARG A 309 10.03 11.72 -1.43
N ASN A 310 9.23 10.69 -1.30
CA ASN A 310 7.79 10.76 -1.50
C ASN A 310 7.13 11.70 -0.47
N LEU A 311 7.55 11.66 0.79
CA LEU A 311 7.11 12.57 1.84
C LEU A 311 7.53 14.02 1.56
N ALA A 312 8.73 14.26 1.05
CA ALA A 312 9.17 15.60 0.67
C ALA A 312 8.23 16.21 -0.39
N LEU A 313 7.95 15.48 -1.48
CA LEU A 313 7.02 15.92 -2.53
C LEU A 313 5.59 16.11 -1.99
N ARG A 314 5.13 15.18 -1.17
CA ARG A 314 3.81 15.27 -0.53
C ARG A 314 3.70 16.49 0.38
N ASN A 315 4.73 16.80 1.14
CA ASN A 315 4.73 17.95 2.04
C ASN A 315 4.70 19.28 1.29
N LEU A 316 5.40 19.39 0.14
CA LEU A 316 5.26 20.54 -0.76
C LEU A 316 3.81 20.69 -1.24
N ALA A 317 3.17 19.59 -1.66
CA ALA A 317 1.76 19.61 -2.06
C ALA A 317 0.84 20.01 -0.88
N TYR A 318 1.09 19.49 0.33
CA TYR A 318 0.33 19.81 1.54
C TYR A 318 0.39 21.30 1.87
N GLU A 319 1.58 21.87 1.95
CA GLU A 319 1.78 23.28 2.28
C GLU A 319 1.25 24.22 1.18
N GLY A 320 1.36 23.80 -0.10
CA GLY A 320 0.79 24.53 -1.21
C GLY A 320 -0.74 24.55 -1.19
N LEU A 321 -1.36 23.39 -0.97
CA LEU A 321 -2.83 23.27 -0.86
C LEU A 321 -3.40 24.13 0.27
N LYS A 322 -2.74 24.21 1.42
CA LYS A 322 -3.17 25.06 2.55
C LYS A 322 -3.23 26.55 2.19
N LYS A 323 -2.50 27.00 1.17
CA LYS A 323 -2.52 28.39 0.69
C LYS A 323 -3.66 28.67 -0.29
N ILE A 324 -4.36 27.65 -0.75
CA ILE A 324 -5.50 27.77 -1.68
C ILE A 324 -6.77 27.82 -0.87
N ALA A 325 -7.39 28.98 -0.78
CA ALA A 325 -8.51 29.29 0.14
C ALA A 325 -9.69 28.30 0.07
N LYS A 326 -9.98 27.76 -1.13
CA LYS A 326 -11.10 26.84 -1.36
C LYS A 326 -10.68 25.35 -1.35
N ALA A 327 -9.42 25.02 -1.02
CA ALA A 327 -8.93 23.65 -0.90
C ALA A 327 -8.78 23.29 0.60
N GLN A 328 -9.75 22.61 1.18
CA GLN A 328 -9.66 22.16 2.56
C GLN A 328 -8.84 20.88 2.67
N VAL A 329 -7.59 20.95 3.12
CA VAL A 329 -6.73 19.77 3.31
C VAL A 329 -7.29 18.92 4.46
N VAL A 330 -7.43 17.60 4.20
CA VAL A 330 -7.97 16.60 5.15
C VAL A 330 -6.95 15.51 5.53
N SER A 331 -5.75 15.57 4.99
CA SER A 331 -4.66 14.67 5.35
C SER A 331 -3.94 15.15 6.62
N ALA A 332 -3.33 14.22 7.33
CA ALA A 332 -2.49 14.51 8.47
C ALA A 332 -1.40 15.55 8.12
N PRO A 333 -1.05 16.48 9.03
CA PRO A 333 0.08 17.38 8.83
C PRO A 333 1.40 16.57 8.65
N PRO A 334 2.47 17.21 8.14
CA PRO A 334 3.79 16.58 8.13
C PRO A 334 4.17 15.99 9.48
N GLY A 335 4.57 14.71 9.52
CA GLY A 335 4.86 14.00 10.77
C GLY A 335 4.68 12.47 10.62
N PRO A 336 4.71 11.73 11.72
CA PRO A 336 4.74 10.26 11.73
C PRO A 336 3.48 9.60 11.18
N LEU A 337 2.35 10.31 11.12
CA LEU A 337 1.09 9.80 10.56
C LEU A 337 0.90 10.18 9.09
N ALA A 338 1.83 10.95 8.50
CA ALA A 338 1.81 11.28 7.09
C ALA A 338 2.35 10.13 6.24
N THR A 339 1.83 10.02 5.02
CA THR A 339 2.35 9.14 3.96
C THR A 339 2.43 9.92 2.65
N ALA A 340 2.83 9.31 1.55
CA ALA A 340 2.94 10.00 0.27
C ALA A 340 1.59 10.46 -0.34
N LEU A 341 0.48 10.25 0.35
CA LEU A 341 -0.83 10.73 -0.10
C LEU A 341 -1.21 12.03 0.61
N VAL A 342 -1.76 12.98 -0.16
CA VAL A 342 -2.40 14.18 0.40
C VAL A 342 -3.75 14.38 -0.30
N ALA A 343 -4.80 14.62 0.50
CA ALA A 343 -6.15 14.83 0.03
C ALA A 343 -6.71 16.17 0.51
N PHE A 344 -7.61 16.72 -0.28
CA PHE A 344 -8.32 17.95 0.03
C PHE A 344 -9.78 17.86 -0.43
N LYS A 345 -10.68 18.50 0.32
CA LYS A 345 -12.08 18.67 -0.06
C LYS A 345 -12.22 19.89 -0.98
N LEU A 346 -13.12 19.77 -1.92
CA LEU A 346 -13.59 20.86 -2.78
C LEU A 346 -14.84 21.50 -2.16
N PRO A 347 -15.16 22.75 -2.47
CA PRO A 347 -16.47 23.33 -2.15
C PRO A 347 -17.62 22.47 -2.70
N ASP A 348 -18.73 22.40 -1.99
CA ASP A 348 -19.89 21.56 -2.40
C ASP A 348 -20.46 21.95 -3.76
N ALA A 349 -20.32 23.21 -4.17
CA ALA A 349 -20.74 23.70 -5.48
C ALA A 349 -19.90 23.17 -6.65
N ILE A 350 -18.73 22.56 -6.40
CA ILE A 350 -17.81 22.04 -7.43
C ILE A 350 -17.92 20.51 -7.45
N ASP A 351 -18.40 19.94 -8.56
CA ASP A 351 -18.42 18.48 -8.74
C ASP A 351 -16.98 17.95 -8.93
N SER A 352 -16.57 17.03 -8.06
CA SER A 352 -15.22 16.48 -8.09
C SER A 352 -14.91 15.63 -9.33
N SER A 353 -15.93 15.09 -10.02
CA SER A 353 -15.74 14.40 -11.30
C SER A 353 -15.45 15.38 -12.42
N ALA A 354 -16.20 16.49 -12.47
CA ALA A 354 -15.98 17.58 -13.42
C ALA A 354 -14.58 18.20 -13.19
N PHE A 355 -14.25 18.50 -11.93
CA PHE A 355 -12.95 19.05 -11.55
C PHE A 355 -11.79 18.11 -11.99
N ARG A 356 -11.88 16.82 -11.70
CA ARG A 356 -10.88 15.83 -12.17
C ARG A 356 -10.76 15.83 -13.70
N ASN A 357 -11.87 15.90 -14.41
CA ASN A 357 -11.86 15.92 -15.89
C ASN A 357 -11.19 17.20 -16.43
N THR A 358 -11.44 18.36 -15.82
CA THR A 358 -10.76 19.62 -16.14
C THR A 358 -9.24 19.50 -15.90
N MET A 359 -8.81 18.97 -14.75
CA MET A 359 -7.39 18.73 -14.47
C MET A 359 -6.74 17.89 -15.57
N ARG A 360 -7.41 16.83 -16.00
CA ARG A 360 -6.91 15.94 -17.04
C ARG A 360 -6.87 16.61 -18.41
N GLN A 361 -7.95 17.26 -18.85
CA GLN A 361 -8.09 17.75 -20.21
C GLN A 361 -7.36 19.06 -20.45
N LYS A 362 -7.41 19.98 -19.50
CA LYS A 362 -6.82 21.32 -19.64
C LYS A 362 -5.34 21.37 -19.22
N TYR A 363 -4.96 20.56 -18.21
CA TYR A 363 -3.63 20.65 -17.61
C TYR A 363 -2.80 19.36 -17.78
N ASN A 364 -3.33 18.34 -18.46
CA ASN A 364 -2.71 17.01 -18.58
C ASN A 364 -2.25 16.44 -17.22
N LEU A 365 -3.03 16.70 -16.17
CA LEU A 365 -2.72 16.40 -14.78
C LEU A 365 -3.60 15.27 -14.27
N MET A 366 -2.99 14.17 -13.84
CA MET A 366 -3.67 13.00 -13.29
C MET A 366 -3.76 13.04 -11.77
N LEU A 367 -4.95 13.32 -11.26
CA LEU A 367 -5.32 13.26 -9.85
C LEU A 367 -6.37 12.18 -9.63
N LYS A 368 -6.50 11.73 -8.37
CA LYS A 368 -7.58 10.83 -7.95
C LYS A 368 -8.72 11.63 -7.32
N GLN A 369 -9.93 11.42 -7.82
CA GLN A 369 -11.14 11.82 -7.12
C GLN A 369 -11.35 10.90 -5.91
N THR A 370 -11.67 11.43 -4.74
CA THR A 370 -12.10 10.65 -3.58
C THR A 370 -13.49 10.05 -3.82
N GLU A 371 -13.80 8.92 -3.18
CA GLU A 371 -15.14 8.35 -3.26
C GLU A 371 -16.15 9.26 -2.56
N LYS A 372 -17.36 9.40 -3.10
CA LYS A 372 -18.41 10.31 -2.58
C LYS A 372 -18.70 10.09 -1.10
N ARG A 373 -18.63 8.85 -0.62
CA ARG A 373 -18.83 8.52 0.81
C ARG A 373 -17.76 9.12 1.74
N TRP A 374 -16.60 9.51 1.21
CA TRP A 374 -15.51 10.15 1.96
C TRP A 374 -15.46 11.67 1.74
N GLY A 375 -16.48 12.22 1.09
CA GLY A 375 -16.63 13.63 0.79
C GLY A 375 -16.25 14.00 -0.65
N ASN A 376 -16.61 15.22 -1.02
CA ASN A 376 -16.34 15.81 -2.32
C ASN A 376 -14.89 16.29 -2.37
N GLY A 377 -13.96 15.50 -2.91
CA GLY A 377 -12.54 15.85 -2.84
C GLY A 377 -11.65 15.18 -3.86
N MET A 378 -10.39 15.55 -3.78
CA MET A 378 -9.30 15.10 -4.62
C MET A 378 -8.13 14.60 -3.79
N ARG A 379 -7.31 13.72 -4.37
CA ARG A 379 -6.09 13.18 -3.76
C ARG A 379 -4.93 13.27 -4.73
N ILE A 380 -3.79 13.73 -4.22
CA ILE A 380 -2.48 13.76 -4.86
C ILE A 380 -1.65 12.62 -4.28
N SER A 381 -0.97 11.86 -5.10
CA SER A 381 -0.09 10.76 -4.67
C SER A 381 1.17 10.70 -5.55
N PRO A 382 2.18 11.54 -5.27
CA PRO A 382 3.46 11.59 -5.98
C PRO A 382 4.31 10.37 -5.68
N HIS A 383 5.30 10.11 -6.52
CA HIS A 383 6.34 9.10 -6.32
C HIS A 383 7.70 9.63 -6.77
N VAL A 384 8.77 8.86 -6.59
CA VAL A 384 10.16 9.22 -6.88
C VAL A 384 10.40 9.75 -8.30
N PHE A 385 9.54 9.44 -9.25
CA PHE A 385 9.61 9.94 -10.63
C PHE A 385 9.02 11.34 -10.81
N ASN A 386 8.36 11.89 -9.81
CA ASN A 386 7.85 13.25 -9.83
C ASN A 386 8.89 14.25 -9.36
N THR A 387 8.77 15.47 -9.86
CA THR A 387 9.61 16.61 -9.52
C THR A 387 8.86 17.63 -8.68
N GLU A 388 9.57 18.56 -8.06
CA GLU A 388 9.00 19.74 -7.42
C GLU A 388 8.22 20.61 -8.41
N ALA A 389 8.69 20.65 -9.68
CA ALA A 389 8.00 21.36 -10.75
C ALA A 389 6.62 20.74 -11.07
N ASP A 390 6.49 19.40 -11.01
CA ASP A 390 5.19 18.74 -11.16
C ASP A 390 4.22 19.14 -10.06
N ILE A 391 4.69 19.22 -8.83
CA ILE A 391 3.88 19.66 -7.69
C ILE A 391 3.46 21.12 -7.85
N ASP A 392 4.39 22.00 -8.23
CA ASP A 392 4.11 23.43 -8.44
C ASP A 392 3.09 23.65 -9.56
N ALA A 393 3.24 22.94 -10.69
CA ALA A 393 2.29 22.98 -11.80
C ALA A 393 0.90 22.49 -11.39
N ALA A 394 0.82 21.41 -10.60
CA ALA A 394 -0.42 20.89 -10.07
C ALA A 394 -1.11 21.90 -9.13
N LEU A 395 -0.37 22.54 -8.24
CA LEU A 395 -0.90 23.56 -7.32
C LEU A 395 -1.41 24.79 -8.08
N LYS A 396 -0.70 25.25 -9.11
CA LYS A 396 -1.14 26.36 -9.97
C LYS A 396 -2.44 26.01 -10.71
N ALA A 397 -2.54 24.79 -11.25
CA ALA A 397 -3.74 24.33 -11.92
C ALA A 397 -4.94 24.26 -10.96
N ILE A 398 -4.74 23.70 -9.76
CA ILE A 398 -5.77 23.62 -8.73
C ILE A 398 -6.22 25.02 -8.27
N ALA A 399 -5.28 25.93 -8.05
CA ALA A 399 -5.60 27.31 -7.65
C ALA A 399 -6.41 28.05 -8.71
N ALA A 400 -6.03 27.89 -9.99
CA ALA A 400 -6.73 28.53 -11.11
C ALA A 400 -8.19 28.07 -11.26
N GLU A 401 -8.48 26.81 -11.00
CA GLU A 401 -9.85 26.24 -11.08
C GLU A 401 -10.67 26.46 -9.78
N LEU A 402 -10.04 26.88 -8.70
CA LEU A 402 -10.70 27.21 -7.45
C LEU A 402 -10.78 28.73 -7.18
N ALA A 403 -10.23 29.55 -8.05
CA ALA A 403 -10.24 31.01 -7.93
C ALA A 403 -11.68 31.65 -8.03
#